data_4e4571574774847c5950501d5428c1df
#
_entry.id   4e4571574774847c5950501d5428c1df
#
_cell.length_a   1.000
_cell.length_b   1.000
_cell.length_c   1.000
_cell.angle_alpha   90.00
_cell.angle_beta   90.00
_cell.angle_gamma   90.00
#
_symmetry.space_group_name_H-M   'P 1'
#
loop_
_entity.id
_entity.type
_entity.pdbx_description
1 polymer ?
#
loop_
_entity_poly.entity_id
_entity_poly.type
_entity_poly.pdbx_seq_one_letter_code
_entity_poly.pdbx_strand_id
1 'polypeptide(L)'
;PLVAKLEHHSLSATTLAPLLISAIVLVGLWSALATSSAANVPALRAPPVSGWTQVADPATPEWRPAGKAASAILLTRYRDQEGRFVDLYLAAYTGDADPTVGEEGAVPPETPWRHVEAAPAPDAMRGDRLMAYGRDRRVAWTGFVTNGTSQANPLLFRISTLGDRLRLRPEPRWIVIVSAPEPGAAPALQAFVSAAGGPAALVQRSQTR
;
A
#
# COMPACT_ATOMS: atom_id res chain seq x y z
N PRO A 1 33.99 42.87 -3.25
CA PRO A 1 34.17 41.90 -4.27
C PRO A 1 34.75 40.64 -3.67
N LEU A 2 33.88 39.71 -3.27
CA LEU A 2 34.20 38.40 -2.69
C LEU A 2 33.94 37.35 -3.78
N VAL A 3 34.67 37.43 -4.89
CA VAL A 3 34.83 36.29 -5.77
C VAL A 3 36.14 35.64 -5.38
N ALA A 4 36.10 34.98 -4.23
CA ALA A 4 37.25 34.20 -3.74
C ALA A 4 37.38 32.97 -4.60
N LYS A 5 38.48 32.86 -5.29
CA LYS A 5 39.27 31.68 -5.62
C LYS A 5 38.57 30.34 -5.31
N LEU A 6 37.77 29.88 -6.22
CA LEU A 6 37.52 28.45 -6.40
C LEU A 6 38.82 27.92 -7.06
N GLU A 7 39.74 27.49 -6.25
CA GLU A 7 40.86 26.66 -6.71
C GLU A 7 40.26 25.39 -7.27
N HIS A 8 40.30 25.27 -8.58
CA HIS A 8 39.96 24.02 -9.27
C HIS A 8 41.04 22.99 -8.86
N HIS A 9 40.81 22.30 -7.73
CA HIS A 9 41.51 21.07 -7.47
C HIS A 9 41.04 20.05 -8.52
N SER A 10 41.77 19.95 -9.61
CA SER A 10 41.64 18.87 -10.57
C SER A 10 42.08 17.58 -9.85
N LEU A 11 41.11 16.83 -9.34
CA LEU A 11 41.36 15.49 -8.86
C LEU A 11 41.97 14.67 -10.00
N SER A 12 43.15 14.13 -9.82
CA SER A 12 43.82 13.32 -10.84
C SER A 12 42.95 12.08 -11.16
N ALA A 13 42.98 11.61 -12.39
CA ALA A 13 42.24 10.40 -12.79
C ALA A 13 42.65 9.18 -11.94
N THR A 14 43.87 9.16 -11.43
CA THR A 14 44.39 8.11 -10.52
C THR A 14 43.72 8.11 -9.15
N THR A 15 43.20 9.25 -8.67
CA THR A 15 42.44 9.32 -7.41
C THR A 15 40.94 9.19 -7.61
N LEU A 16 40.39 9.63 -8.76
CA LEU A 16 38.96 9.53 -9.07
C LEU A 16 38.52 8.09 -9.37
N ALA A 17 39.34 7.33 -10.12
CA ALA A 17 39.02 5.96 -10.50
C ALA A 17 38.77 5.02 -9.29
N PRO A 18 39.66 4.92 -8.28
CA PRO A 18 39.42 4.07 -7.13
C PRO A 18 38.23 4.55 -6.27
N LEU A 19 37.95 5.86 -6.19
CA LEU A 19 36.81 6.39 -5.46
C LEU A 19 35.48 5.99 -6.15
N LEU A 20 35.42 6.08 -7.47
CA LEU A 20 34.25 5.65 -8.24
C LEU A 20 34.02 4.14 -8.13
N ILE A 21 35.08 3.33 -8.25
CA ILE A 21 34.99 1.88 -8.10
C ILE A 21 34.51 1.53 -6.68
N SER A 22 35.06 2.16 -5.65
CA SER A 22 34.62 1.95 -4.28
C SER A 22 33.17 2.32 -4.06
N ALA A 23 32.71 3.44 -4.61
CA ALA A 23 31.31 3.85 -4.54
C ALA A 23 30.37 2.85 -5.22
N ILE A 24 30.73 2.37 -6.41
CA ILE A 24 29.95 1.35 -7.14
C ILE A 24 29.90 0.05 -6.35
N VAL A 25 31.01 -0.41 -5.79
CA VAL A 25 31.06 -1.64 -4.99
C VAL A 25 30.22 -1.49 -3.71
N LEU A 26 30.31 -0.36 -3.02
CA LEU A 26 29.52 -0.10 -1.82
C LEU A 26 28.01 -0.05 -2.13
N VAL A 27 27.62 0.59 -3.22
CA VAL A 27 26.20 0.62 -3.67
C VAL A 27 25.74 -0.78 -4.05
N GLY A 28 26.56 -1.56 -4.76
CA GLY A 28 26.23 -2.93 -5.14
C GLY A 28 26.09 -3.85 -3.91
N LEU A 29 27.03 -3.76 -2.97
CA LEU A 29 26.98 -4.53 -1.73
C LEU A 29 25.76 -4.15 -0.87
N TRP A 30 25.51 -2.85 -0.72
CA TRP A 30 24.33 -2.35 -0.01
C TRP A 30 23.03 -2.82 -0.66
N SER A 31 22.93 -2.75 -1.98
CA SER A 31 21.75 -3.25 -2.73
C SER A 31 21.54 -4.75 -2.52
N ALA A 32 22.61 -5.55 -2.57
CA ALA A 32 22.54 -6.99 -2.31
C ALA A 32 22.09 -7.31 -0.87
N LEU A 33 22.59 -6.56 0.12
CA LEU A 33 22.16 -6.70 1.52
C LEU A 33 20.70 -6.29 1.72
N ALA A 34 20.25 -5.21 1.07
CA ALA A 34 18.88 -4.76 1.16
C ALA A 34 17.88 -5.75 0.55
N THR A 35 18.24 -6.43 -0.55
CA THR A 35 17.40 -7.43 -1.20
C THR A 35 17.40 -8.78 -0.47
N SER A 36 18.53 -9.20 0.12
CA SER A 36 18.63 -10.46 0.86
C SER A 36 17.86 -10.44 2.19
N SER A 37 17.55 -9.27 2.72
CA SER A 37 16.81 -9.08 3.97
C SER A 37 15.30 -9.00 3.74
N ALA A 38 14.74 -9.67 2.73
CA ALA A 38 13.32 -9.64 2.45
C ALA A 38 12.49 -10.04 3.69
N ALA A 39 11.60 -9.16 4.11
CA ALA A 39 10.71 -9.43 5.25
C ALA A 39 9.84 -10.65 4.96
N ASN A 40 9.74 -11.55 5.93
CA ASN A 40 8.79 -12.66 5.83
C ASN A 40 7.38 -12.15 6.16
N VAL A 41 6.44 -12.31 5.24
CA VAL A 41 5.05 -11.94 5.46
C VAL A 41 4.32 -13.13 6.09
N PRO A 42 3.77 -12.99 7.30
CA PRO A 42 2.99 -14.05 7.92
C PRO A 42 1.71 -14.33 7.11
N ALA A 43 1.14 -15.53 7.29
CA ALA A 43 -0.15 -15.86 6.69
C ALA A 43 -1.23 -14.86 7.15
N LEU A 44 -1.91 -14.24 6.19
CA LEU A 44 -2.94 -13.26 6.49
C LEU A 44 -4.25 -13.94 6.88
N ARG A 45 -4.92 -13.37 7.87
CA ARG A 45 -6.26 -13.78 8.30
C ARG A 45 -7.20 -12.59 8.31
N ALA A 46 -8.48 -12.86 8.12
CA ALA A 46 -9.50 -11.83 8.24
C ALA A 46 -9.48 -11.22 9.66
N PRO A 47 -9.15 -9.91 9.79
CA PRO A 47 -9.07 -9.29 11.11
C PRO A 47 -10.46 -9.18 11.75
N PRO A 48 -10.59 -9.47 13.05
CA PRO A 48 -11.85 -9.23 13.75
C PRO A 48 -12.15 -7.74 13.83
N VAL A 49 -13.36 -7.36 13.42
CA VAL A 49 -13.86 -5.97 13.47
C VAL A 49 -15.14 -5.95 14.29
N SER A 50 -15.18 -5.14 15.35
CA SER A 50 -16.33 -5.07 16.25
C SER A 50 -17.60 -4.63 15.51
N GLY A 51 -18.72 -5.37 15.70
CA GLY A 51 -19.98 -5.09 15.00
C GLY A 51 -20.06 -5.59 13.55
N TRP A 52 -19.00 -6.26 13.07
CA TRP A 52 -18.93 -6.80 11.71
C TRP A 52 -18.63 -8.30 11.73
N THR A 53 -19.36 -9.05 10.94
CA THR A 53 -19.16 -10.49 10.79
C THR A 53 -18.58 -10.78 9.43
N GLN A 54 -17.51 -11.58 9.40
CA GLN A 54 -16.98 -12.09 8.14
C GLN A 54 -18.03 -13.00 7.49
N VAL A 55 -18.29 -12.78 6.22
CA VAL A 55 -19.20 -13.64 5.43
C VAL A 55 -18.40 -14.36 4.36
N ALA A 56 -18.92 -15.51 3.93
CA ALA A 56 -18.29 -16.24 2.83
C ALA A 56 -18.22 -15.36 1.59
N ASP A 57 -17.05 -15.33 0.98
CA ASP A 57 -16.86 -14.60 -0.26
C ASP A 57 -17.66 -15.28 -1.38
N PRO A 58 -18.40 -14.54 -2.21
CA PRO A 58 -19.01 -15.14 -3.38
C PRO A 58 -17.92 -15.78 -4.25
N ALA A 59 -18.22 -16.93 -4.83
CA ALA A 59 -17.26 -17.71 -5.63
C ALA A 59 -16.57 -16.88 -6.74
N THR A 60 -17.23 -15.80 -7.16
CA THR A 60 -16.66 -14.82 -8.10
C THR A 60 -16.97 -13.42 -7.55
N PRO A 61 -16.05 -12.76 -6.85
CA PRO A 61 -16.27 -11.42 -6.38
C PRO A 61 -16.43 -10.46 -7.55
N GLU A 62 -17.49 -9.65 -7.53
CA GLU A 62 -17.77 -8.65 -8.57
C GLU A 62 -16.64 -7.62 -8.69
N TRP A 63 -15.92 -7.39 -7.61
CA TRP A 63 -14.80 -6.45 -7.54
C TRP A 63 -13.60 -7.12 -6.87
N ARG A 64 -12.47 -7.08 -7.54
CA ARG A 64 -11.20 -7.61 -7.04
C ARG A 64 -10.09 -6.61 -7.35
N PRO A 65 -9.46 -6.01 -6.34
CA PRO A 65 -8.29 -5.15 -6.53
C PRO A 65 -7.12 -5.88 -7.17
N ALA A 66 -6.24 -5.12 -7.81
CA ALA A 66 -5.00 -5.64 -8.32
C ALA A 66 -3.93 -5.73 -7.23
N GLY A 67 -3.15 -6.79 -7.27
CA GLY A 67 -2.05 -7.08 -6.36
C GLY A 67 -1.02 -7.97 -7.04
N LYS A 68 -0.64 -7.65 -8.28
CA LYS A 68 0.20 -8.48 -9.13
C LYS A 68 1.59 -8.74 -8.56
N ALA A 69 2.17 -7.73 -7.90
CA ALA A 69 3.49 -7.81 -7.28
C ALA A 69 3.42 -8.12 -5.78
N ALA A 70 2.25 -8.37 -5.21
CA ALA A 70 2.09 -8.62 -3.79
C ALA A 70 2.64 -9.99 -3.39
N SER A 71 3.34 -10.04 -2.26
CA SER A 71 3.87 -11.28 -1.64
C SER A 71 2.77 -12.07 -0.91
N ALA A 72 1.73 -11.39 -0.44
CA ALA A 72 0.55 -12.01 0.17
C ALA A 72 -0.68 -11.12 -0.05
N ILE A 73 -1.83 -11.74 -0.25
CA ILE A 73 -3.10 -11.06 -0.48
C ILE A 73 -4.17 -11.67 0.40
N LEU A 74 -5.02 -10.83 0.97
CA LEU A 74 -6.27 -11.20 1.60
C LEU A 74 -7.40 -10.35 1.00
N LEU A 75 -8.42 -10.99 0.48
CA LEU A 75 -9.68 -10.37 0.11
C LEU A 75 -10.78 -11.05 0.92
N THR A 76 -11.57 -10.27 1.65
CA THR A 76 -12.64 -10.80 2.50
C THR A 76 -13.79 -9.81 2.59
N ARG A 77 -15.00 -10.32 2.78
CA ARG A 77 -16.22 -9.53 2.91
C ARG A 77 -16.73 -9.57 4.33
N TYR A 78 -17.20 -8.41 4.78
CA TYR A 78 -17.85 -8.23 6.07
C TYR A 78 -19.29 -7.77 5.89
N ARG A 79 -20.13 -8.13 6.86
CA ARG A 79 -21.51 -7.68 6.96
C ARG A 79 -21.77 -7.19 8.38
N ASP A 80 -22.45 -6.07 8.52
CA ASP A 80 -22.93 -5.59 9.81
C ASP A 80 -24.36 -6.06 10.13
N GLN A 81 -24.86 -5.64 11.28
CA GLN A 81 -26.22 -5.98 11.74
C GLN A 81 -27.33 -5.33 10.85
N GLU A 82 -27.01 -4.23 10.18
CA GLU A 82 -27.93 -3.53 9.28
C GLU A 82 -27.92 -4.14 7.86
N GLY A 83 -27.11 -5.16 7.63
CA GLY A 83 -27.00 -5.84 6.34
C GLY A 83 -26.08 -5.12 5.34
N ARG A 84 -25.35 -4.07 5.74
CA ARG A 84 -24.38 -3.39 4.87
C ARG A 84 -23.15 -4.27 4.67
N PHE A 85 -22.56 -4.20 3.49
CA PHE A 85 -21.38 -4.96 3.15
C PHE A 85 -20.17 -4.06 2.97
N VAL A 86 -19.02 -4.53 3.43
CA VAL A 86 -17.71 -3.94 3.17
C VAL A 86 -16.75 -5.04 2.73
N ASP A 87 -16.10 -4.85 1.60
CA ASP A 87 -15.00 -5.68 1.14
C ASP A 87 -13.69 -5.09 1.64
N LEU A 88 -12.88 -5.91 2.32
CA LEU A 88 -11.54 -5.57 2.76
C LEU A 88 -10.52 -6.30 1.88
N TYR A 89 -9.62 -5.55 1.28
CA TYR A 89 -8.46 -6.06 0.59
C TYR A 89 -7.19 -5.60 1.31
N LEU A 90 -6.32 -6.55 1.62
CA LEU A 90 -4.99 -6.32 2.17
C LEU A 90 -3.98 -6.99 1.25
N ALA A 91 -2.96 -6.26 0.83
CA ALA A 91 -1.84 -6.83 0.10
C ALA A 91 -0.52 -6.37 0.72
N ALA A 92 0.38 -7.33 0.92
CA ALA A 92 1.72 -7.12 1.45
C ALA A 92 2.75 -7.15 0.33
N TYR A 93 3.71 -6.26 0.38
CA TYR A 93 4.79 -6.13 -0.59
C TYR A 93 6.14 -6.17 0.14
N THR A 94 7.02 -7.03 -0.33
CA THR A 94 8.37 -7.22 0.22
C THR A 94 9.43 -6.98 -0.85
N GLY A 95 10.67 -6.86 -0.46
CA GLY A 95 11.79 -6.64 -1.37
C GLY A 95 11.63 -5.33 -2.17
N ASP A 96 11.72 -5.39 -3.49
CA ASP A 96 11.62 -4.22 -4.38
C ASP A 96 10.18 -3.92 -4.86
N ALA A 97 9.22 -4.79 -4.57
CA ALA A 97 7.83 -4.57 -4.95
C ALA A 97 7.26 -3.32 -4.25
N ASP A 98 6.64 -2.41 -5.01
CA ASP A 98 6.12 -1.12 -4.52
C ASP A 98 4.61 -1.05 -4.77
N PRO A 99 3.76 -0.96 -3.73
CA PRO A 99 2.31 -0.91 -3.87
C PRO A 99 1.79 0.38 -4.54
N THR A 100 2.67 1.34 -4.81
CA THR A 100 2.30 2.64 -5.38
C THR A 100 2.63 2.76 -6.87
N VAL A 101 3.19 1.71 -7.48
CA VAL A 101 3.57 1.68 -8.91
C VAL A 101 2.88 0.54 -9.64
N GLY A 102 2.75 0.70 -10.94
CA GLY A 102 2.16 -0.31 -11.80
C GLY A 102 0.63 -0.33 -11.73
N GLU A 103 0.08 -1.51 -11.86
CA GLU A 103 -1.35 -1.77 -11.95
C GLU A 103 -1.98 -2.11 -10.59
N GLU A 104 -1.32 -1.72 -9.49
CA GLU A 104 -1.77 -2.00 -8.13
C GLU A 104 -2.91 -1.06 -7.72
N GLY A 105 -3.88 -1.56 -6.97
CA GLY A 105 -4.93 -0.73 -6.37
C GLY A 105 -6.37 -1.14 -6.65
N ALA A 106 -7.28 -0.19 -6.39
CA ALA A 106 -8.73 -0.42 -6.39
C ALA A 106 -9.33 -0.63 -7.79
N VAL A 107 -8.65 -0.18 -8.84
CA VAL A 107 -9.09 -0.31 -10.24
C VAL A 107 -8.09 -1.20 -10.97
N PRO A 108 -8.33 -2.51 -11.00
CA PRO A 108 -7.45 -3.41 -11.72
C PRO A 108 -7.59 -3.22 -13.24
N PRO A 109 -6.51 -3.39 -14.00
CA PRO A 109 -6.58 -3.42 -15.46
C PRO A 109 -7.43 -4.60 -15.92
N GLU A 110 -7.97 -4.52 -17.14
CA GLU A 110 -8.75 -5.59 -17.77
C GLU A 110 -10.06 -5.96 -17.05
N THR A 111 -10.54 -5.11 -16.13
CA THR A 111 -11.85 -5.26 -15.49
C THR A 111 -12.85 -4.23 -15.99
N PRO A 112 -14.17 -4.46 -15.79
CA PRO A 112 -15.18 -3.44 -16.11
C PRO A 112 -15.12 -2.21 -15.22
N TRP A 113 -14.39 -2.27 -14.09
CA TRP A 113 -14.31 -1.18 -13.13
C TRP A 113 -13.38 -0.07 -13.61
N ARG A 114 -13.84 1.18 -13.48
CA ARG A 114 -13.08 2.37 -13.82
C ARG A 114 -13.28 3.45 -12.77
N HIS A 115 -12.26 4.27 -12.56
CA HIS A 115 -12.35 5.46 -11.72
C HIS A 115 -13.27 6.49 -12.40
N VAL A 116 -14.16 7.09 -11.64
CA VAL A 116 -15.07 8.14 -12.08
C VAL A 116 -14.66 9.49 -11.51
N GLU A 117 -14.54 9.55 -10.19
CA GLU A 117 -14.19 10.77 -9.45
C GLU A 117 -13.63 10.44 -8.08
N ALA A 118 -12.98 11.43 -7.45
CA ALA A 118 -12.56 11.33 -6.06
C ALA A 118 -13.78 11.30 -5.14
N ALA A 119 -13.69 10.50 -4.08
CA ALA A 119 -14.72 10.40 -3.04
C ALA A 119 -14.14 10.89 -1.68
N PRO A 120 -14.96 11.46 -0.79
CA PRO A 120 -14.52 11.78 0.56
C PRO A 120 -14.01 10.51 1.29
N ALA A 121 -12.90 10.65 2.01
CA ALA A 121 -12.29 9.59 2.80
C ALA A 121 -11.60 10.20 4.05
N PRO A 122 -11.31 9.40 5.09
CA PRO A 122 -10.47 9.82 6.21
C PRO A 122 -9.06 10.24 5.77
N ASP A 123 -8.39 11.11 6.54
CA ASP A 123 -7.06 11.66 6.21
C ASP A 123 -5.99 10.60 5.89
N ALA A 124 -6.09 9.42 6.50
CA ALA A 124 -5.17 8.31 6.28
C ALA A 124 -5.45 7.49 5.01
N MET A 125 -6.51 7.82 4.26
CA MET A 125 -6.96 7.10 3.08
C MET A 125 -7.37 8.04 1.96
N ARG A 126 -7.23 7.59 0.71
CA ARG A 126 -7.76 8.25 -0.48
C ARG A 126 -9.04 7.56 -0.91
N GLY A 127 -10.07 8.33 -1.21
CA GLY A 127 -11.35 7.83 -1.70
C GLY A 127 -11.48 7.97 -3.21
N ASP A 128 -11.95 6.90 -3.83
CA ASP A 128 -12.25 6.84 -5.26
C ASP A 128 -13.67 6.29 -5.46
N ARG A 129 -14.46 6.92 -6.31
CA ARG A 129 -15.74 6.38 -6.79
C ARG A 129 -15.49 5.58 -8.05
N LEU A 130 -15.94 4.36 -8.06
CA LEU A 130 -15.77 3.39 -9.13
C LEU A 130 -17.10 3.07 -9.79
N MET A 131 -17.08 2.79 -11.08
CA MET A 131 -18.24 2.35 -11.84
C MET A 131 -17.88 1.18 -12.76
N ALA A 132 -18.76 0.19 -12.83
CA ALA A 132 -18.69 -0.92 -13.78
C ALA A 132 -19.75 -0.82 -14.87
N TYR A 133 -19.69 -1.70 -15.86
CA TYR A 133 -20.71 -1.85 -16.87
C TYR A 133 -22.07 -2.14 -16.22
N GLY A 134 -23.13 -1.50 -16.70
CA GLY A 134 -24.49 -1.73 -16.20
C GLY A 134 -24.92 -0.83 -15.05
N ARG A 135 -24.15 0.15 -14.65
CA ARG A 135 -24.39 1.14 -13.59
C ARG A 135 -24.02 0.71 -12.17
N ASP A 136 -23.35 -0.41 -11.98
CA ASP A 136 -22.85 -0.76 -10.65
C ASP A 136 -21.82 0.27 -10.19
N ARG A 137 -22.02 0.80 -8.99
CA ARG A 137 -21.17 1.84 -8.40
C ARG A 137 -20.64 1.38 -7.05
N ARG A 138 -19.40 1.77 -6.77
CA ARG A 138 -18.74 1.50 -5.50
C ARG A 138 -17.93 2.71 -5.07
N VAL A 139 -17.74 2.84 -3.77
CA VAL A 139 -16.70 3.69 -3.21
C VAL A 139 -15.60 2.79 -2.68
N ALA A 140 -14.35 3.12 -2.99
CA ALA A 140 -13.18 2.44 -2.47
C ALA A 140 -12.30 3.46 -1.75
N TRP A 141 -11.83 3.12 -0.54
CA TRP A 141 -10.84 3.90 0.21
C TRP A 141 -9.54 3.14 0.25
N THR A 142 -8.47 3.77 -0.21
CA THR A 142 -7.14 3.19 -0.30
C THR A 142 -6.20 3.89 0.67
N GLY A 143 -5.52 3.13 1.51
CA GLY A 143 -4.46 3.60 2.40
C GLY A 143 -3.20 2.76 2.24
N PHE A 144 -2.04 3.39 2.40
CA PHE A 144 -0.74 2.73 2.41
C PHE A 144 -0.22 2.65 3.83
N VAL A 145 0.31 1.49 4.24
CA VAL A 145 0.78 1.27 5.61
C VAL A 145 2.21 0.74 5.60
N THR A 146 3.06 1.37 6.41
CA THR A 146 4.42 0.90 6.74
C THR A 146 4.74 1.28 8.17
N ASN A 147 5.46 0.42 8.90
CA ASN A 147 5.86 0.67 10.30
C ASN A 147 4.68 1.11 11.21
N GLY A 148 3.49 0.54 11.01
CA GLY A 148 2.30 0.90 11.80
C GLY A 148 1.72 2.28 11.50
N THR A 149 2.24 3.00 10.50
CA THR A 149 1.76 4.32 10.09
C THR A 149 0.98 4.21 8.77
N SER A 150 -0.17 4.88 8.73
CA SER A 150 -1.04 4.92 7.53
C SER A 150 -0.91 6.25 6.80
N GLN A 151 -0.89 6.21 5.48
CA GLN A 151 -0.79 7.39 4.61
C GLN A 151 -1.72 7.25 3.40
N ALA A 152 -2.41 8.34 3.04
CA ALA A 152 -3.23 8.41 1.83
C ALA A 152 -2.40 8.73 0.58
N ASN A 153 -1.31 9.48 0.75
CA ASN A 153 -0.50 9.98 -0.35
C ASN A 153 0.61 9.00 -0.72
N PRO A 154 0.61 8.45 -1.96
CA PRO A 154 1.63 7.50 -2.40
C PRO A 154 3.04 8.08 -2.45
N LEU A 155 3.20 9.40 -2.71
CA LEU A 155 4.51 10.04 -2.73
C LEU A 155 5.12 10.12 -1.31
N LEU A 156 4.34 10.55 -0.33
CA LEU A 156 4.79 10.59 1.08
C LEU A 156 5.12 9.18 1.59
N PHE A 157 4.31 8.20 1.19
CA PHE A 157 4.59 6.80 1.48
C PHE A 157 5.93 6.34 0.90
N ARG A 158 6.24 6.66 -0.36
CA ARG A 158 7.55 6.34 -0.96
C ARG A 158 8.71 6.99 -0.23
N ILE A 159 8.57 8.25 0.17
CA ILE A 159 9.61 8.94 0.92
C ILE A 159 9.86 8.25 2.26
N SER A 160 8.81 7.86 2.98
CA SER A 160 8.95 7.15 4.26
C SER A 160 9.64 5.78 4.08
N THR A 161 9.25 5.02 3.06
CA THR A 161 9.87 3.71 2.78
C THR A 161 11.31 3.78 2.31
N LEU A 162 11.71 4.89 1.65
CA LEU A 162 13.10 5.12 1.27
C LEU A 162 14.01 5.20 2.51
N GLY A 163 13.56 5.90 3.55
CA GLY A 163 14.29 5.98 4.82
C GLY A 163 14.50 4.61 5.47
N ASP A 164 13.52 3.72 5.41
CA ASP A 164 13.61 2.36 5.94
C ASP A 164 14.58 1.49 5.14
N ARG A 165 14.57 1.63 3.81
CA ARG A 165 15.55 0.97 2.93
C ARG A 165 16.99 1.42 3.23
N LEU A 166 17.20 2.70 3.45
CA LEU A 166 18.53 3.24 3.80
C LEU A 166 19.03 2.71 5.15
N ARG A 167 18.14 2.40 6.07
CA ARG A 167 18.46 1.82 7.39
C ARG A 167 18.57 0.29 7.38
N LEU A 168 18.45 -0.36 6.23
CA LEU A 168 18.41 -1.83 6.08
C LEU A 168 17.36 -2.50 7.00
N ARG A 169 16.21 -1.84 7.17
CA ARG A 169 15.06 -2.37 7.91
C ARG A 169 13.99 -2.80 6.91
N PRO A 170 13.96 -4.07 6.52
CA PRO A 170 13.03 -4.57 5.50
C PRO A 170 11.65 -4.80 6.11
N GLU A 171 10.90 -3.73 6.35
CA GLU A 171 9.52 -3.83 6.79
C GLU A 171 8.59 -4.09 5.58
N PRO A 172 7.57 -4.94 5.73
CA PRO A 172 6.56 -5.11 4.71
C PRO A 172 5.81 -3.80 4.47
N ARG A 173 5.56 -3.53 3.20
CA ARG A 173 4.73 -2.41 2.76
C ARG A 173 3.35 -2.94 2.43
N TRP A 174 2.32 -2.21 2.82
CA TRP A 174 0.96 -2.67 2.69
C TRP A 174 0.12 -1.69 1.89
N ILE A 175 -0.79 -2.24 1.08
CA ILE A 175 -1.96 -1.52 0.61
C ILE A 175 -3.18 -2.08 1.32
N VAL A 176 -4.01 -1.19 1.83
CA VAL A 176 -5.29 -1.50 2.47
C VAL A 176 -6.37 -0.84 1.64
N ILE A 177 -7.29 -1.62 1.11
CA ILE A 177 -8.44 -1.08 0.38
C ILE A 177 -9.69 -1.60 1.05
N VAL A 178 -10.59 -0.68 1.41
CA VAL A 178 -11.94 -1.00 1.85
C VAL A 178 -12.92 -0.47 0.83
N SER A 179 -13.91 -1.28 0.44
CA SER A 179 -14.86 -0.88 -0.59
C SER A 179 -16.27 -1.34 -0.25
N ALA A 180 -17.25 -0.51 -0.59
CA ALA A 180 -18.65 -0.83 -0.41
C ALA A 180 -19.47 -0.41 -1.65
N PRO A 181 -20.57 -1.13 -1.98
CA PRO A 181 -21.46 -0.75 -3.08
C PRO A 181 -22.28 0.50 -2.72
N GLU A 182 -22.59 1.33 -3.72
CA GLU A 182 -23.57 2.41 -3.61
C GLU A 182 -24.99 1.89 -3.88
N PRO A 183 -26.03 2.50 -3.27
CA PRO A 183 -25.97 3.58 -2.29
C PRO A 183 -25.60 3.10 -0.88
N GLY A 184 -25.11 4.01 -0.02
CA GLY A 184 -24.80 3.71 1.38
C GLY A 184 -23.32 3.36 1.64
N ALA A 185 -22.46 3.44 0.64
CA ALA A 185 -21.05 3.12 0.77
C ALA A 185 -20.30 3.94 1.84
N ALA A 186 -20.44 5.29 1.80
CA ALA A 186 -19.69 6.16 2.70
C ALA A 186 -19.95 5.90 4.20
N PRO A 187 -21.21 5.81 4.68
CA PRO A 187 -21.48 5.48 6.08
C PRO A 187 -21.03 4.06 6.46
N ALA A 188 -21.13 3.08 5.56
CA ALA A 188 -20.66 1.73 5.83
C ALA A 188 -19.14 1.70 5.99
N LEU A 189 -18.39 2.32 5.07
CA LEU A 189 -16.94 2.42 5.12
C LEU A 189 -16.46 3.17 6.37
N GLN A 190 -17.12 4.29 6.72
CA GLN A 190 -16.77 5.06 7.91
C GLN A 190 -16.96 4.24 9.19
N ALA A 191 -18.09 3.54 9.32
CA ALA A 191 -18.38 2.69 10.46
C ALA A 191 -17.36 1.53 10.57
N PHE A 192 -17.03 0.89 9.44
CA PHE A 192 -16.08 -0.21 9.39
C PHE A 192 -14.66 0.22 9.77
N VAL A 193 -14.14 1.30 9.14
CA VAL A 193 -12.78 1.80 9.39
C VAL A 193 -12.65 2.31 10.83
N SER A 194 -13.67 2.98 11.35
CA SER A 194 -13.70 3.43 12.75
C SER A 194 -13.69 2.26 13.74
N ALA A 195 -14.53 1.24 13.52
CA ALA A 195 -14.57 0.03 14.36
C ALA A 195 -13.26 -0.77 14.28
N ALA A 196 -12.59 -0.73 13.14
CA ALA A 196 -11.29 -1.36 12.95
C ALA A 196 -10.12 -0.56 13.57
N GLY A 197 -10.28 0.69 13.91
CA GLY A 197 -9.20 1.56 14.38
C GLY A 197 -8.24 2.04 13.29
N GLY A 198 -8.70 2.05 12.03
CA GLY A 198 -7.97 2.53 10.88
C GLY A 198 -7.14 1.48 10.11
N PRO A 199 -6.48 1.88 9.01
CA PRO A 199 -5.77 0.95 8.13
C PRO A 199 -4.61 0.20 8.79
N ALA A 200 -3.82 0.87 9.63
CA ALA A 200 -2.71 0.24 10.34
C ALA A 200 -3.18 -0.85 11.30
N ALA A 201 -4.29 -0.62 12.00
CA ALA A 201 -4.86 -1.61 12.91
C ALA A 201 -5.42 -2.84 12.17
N LEU A 202 -5.98 -2.66 10.97
CA LEU A 202 -6.39 -3.76 10.09
C LEU A 202 -5.21 -4.64 9.71
N VAL A 203 -4.09 -4.05 9.30
CA VAL A 203 -2.86 -4.77 8.98
C VAL A 203 -2.35 -5.53 10.21
N GLN A 204 -2.22 -4.86 11.34
CA GLN A 204 -1.71 -5.48 12.57
C GLN A 204 -2.55 -6.70 12.99
N ARG A 205 -3.88 -6.56 13.02
CA ARG A 205 -4.79 -7.66 13.40
C ARG A 205 -4.82 -8.79 12.39
N SER A 206 -4.56 -8.52 11.11
CA SER A 206 -4.51 -9.57 10.07
C SER A 206 -3.30 -10.49 10.21
N GLN A 207 -2.24 -10.04 10.89
CA GLN A 207 -1.00 -10.78 11.13
C GLN A 207 -1.00 -11.52 12.48
N THR A 208 -1.97 -11.27 13.35
CA THR A 208 -2.02 -11.88 14.69
C THR A 208 -2.35 -13.37 14.55
N ARG A 209 -1.55 -14.20 15.23
CA ARG A 209 -1.67 -15.66 15.26
C ARG A 209 -2.89 -16.12 16.05
#